data_47e911e827fcdc637042e77896497cf0
#
_entry.id   47e911e827fcdc637042e77896497cf0
#
_cell.length_a   1.000
_cell.length_b   1.000
_cell.length_c   1.000
_cell.angle_alpha   90.00
_cell.angle_beta   90.00
_cell.angle_gamma   90.00
#
_symmetry.space_group_name_H-M   'P 1'
#
loop_
_entity.id
_entity.type
_entity.pdbx_description
1 polymer ?
#
loop_
_entity_poly.entity_id
_entity_poly.type
_entity_poly.pdbx_seq_one_letter_code
_entity_poly.pdbx_strand_id
1 'polypeptide(L)'
;NIKKPVGFLLIVYAISLCLTIATYPAPLSVNLSNFFHIVYAVLIAWLILRMLDGYGVVLVSKLAQKSGKKEVVNLIIKILYFVIIIIALLYILAQLGFNISAIIASLGIGGLAVALAAKDIIANFFASILLLFDNSFNQGDWVEVSDIEGTVVETGLRKTTIRTFDNCLVFLPNSTIMGANIKNWSKRRMGRHVRMYLGVGYDATPEKLEQCVKDLREFLHTSDLVAHDEDSALKYGDHTTKYRQNLVSINDLEGYKNACYVALSEFADSSINIELYFYIKEIGGKDFREARQSLMLEFMRIIEKNGLTFAFPSRSIYIENLPPLDLQAKAKK
;
A
#
# COMPACT_ATOMS: atom_id res chain seq x y z
N ASN A 1 30.92 -12.54 -29.29
CA ASN A 1 31.24 -12.69 -30.73
C ASN A 1 30.01 -13.06 -31.57
N ILE A 2 29.07 -12.11 -31.70
CA ILE A 2 27.83 -12.25 -32.49
C ILE A 2 28.12 -12.27 -34.01
N LYS A 3 29.29 -11.74 -34.41
CA LYS A 3 29.69 -11.65 -35.83
C LYS A 3 29.70 -13.01 -36.56
N LYS A 4 30.12 -14.11 -35.90
CA LYS A 4 30.18 -15.42 -36.53
C LYS A 4 28.81 -15.99 -36.92
N PRO A 5 27.80 -16.13 -36.00
CA PRO A 5 26.49 -16.65 -36.38
C PRO A 5 25.75 -15.76 -37.39
N VAL A 6 25.91 -14.43 -37.31
CA VAL A 6 25.34 -13.51 -38.31
C VAL A 6 25.99 -13.70 -39.68
N GLY A 7 27.32 -13.84 -39.74
CA GLY A 7 28.01 -14.11 -41.01
C GLY A 7 27.56 -15.43 -41.66
N PHE A 8 27.42 -16.50 -40.88
CA PHE A 8 26.93 -17.79 -41.42
C PHE A 8 25.46 -17.67 -41.87
N LEU A 9 24.63 -16.95 -41.14
CA LEU A 9 23.23 -16.74 -41.52
C LEU A 9 23.11 -15.98 -42.87
N LEU A 10 23.91 -14.93 -43.07
CA LEU A 10 23.96 -14.20 -44.34
C LEU A 10 24.46 -15.06 -45.50
N ILE A 11 25.47 -15.90 -45.28
CA ILE A 11 26.00 -16.81 -46.32
C ILE A 11 24.93 -17.83 -46.72
N VAL A 12 24.27 -18.49 -45.75
CA VAL A 12 23.19 -19.46 -46.01
C VAL A 12 22.03 -18.80 -46.72
N TYR A 13 21.66 -17.55 -46.33
CA TYR A 13 20.64 -16.79 -47.00
C TYR A 13 20.98 -16.48 -48.44
N ALA A 14 22.21 -16.04 -48.73
CA ALA A 14 22.67 -15.77 -50.10
C ALA A 14 22.64 -17.05 -50.97
N ILE A 15 23.10 -18.19 -50.43
CA ILE A 15 23.04 -19.48 -51.11
C ILE A 15 21.60 -19.89 -51.42
N SER A 16 20.70 -19.79 -50.41
CA SER A 16 19.29 -20.11 -50.58
C SER A 16 18.64 -19.23 -51.66
N LEU A 17 18.95 -17.93 -51.67
CA LEU A 17 18.44 -16.97 -52.65
C LEU A 17 18.95 -17.31 -54.08
N CYS A 18 20.24 -17.59 -54.22
CA CYS A 18 20.82 -17.98 -55.50
C CYS A 18 20.18 -19.25 -56.06
N LEU A 19 19.95 -20.26 -55.21
CA LEU A 19 19.26 -21.49 -55.62
C LEU A 19 17.81 -21.23 -56.01
N THR A 20 17.11 -20.43 -55.31
CA THR A 20 15.71 -20.05 -55.62
C THR A 20 15.62 -19.34 -56.97
N ILE A 21 16.57 -18.43 -57.27
CA ILE A 21 16.62 -17.72 -58.57
C ILE A 21 17.01 -18.68 -59.68
N ALA A 22 17.95 -19.59 -59.45
CA ALA A 22 18.43 -20.55 -60.45
C ALA A 22 17.35 -21.58 -60.84
N THR A 23 16.41 -21.90 -59.94
CA THR A 23 15.32 -22.85 -60.18
C THR A 23 14.04 -22.20 -60.72
N TYR A 24 13.99 -20.86 -60.81
CA TYR A 24 12.82 -20.14 -61.31
C TYR A 24 12.46 -20.55 -62.76
N PRO A 25 11.17 -20.82 -63.12
CA PRO A 25 9.95 -20.64 -62.32
C PRO A 25 9.54 -21.84 -61.43
N ALA A 26 10.30 -22.91 -61.40
CA ALA A 26 9.97 -24.07 -60.55
C ALA A 26 10.30 -23.80 -59.06
N PRO A 27 9.41 -24.15 -58.11
CA PRO A 27 9.75 -24.04 -56.71
C PRO A 27 10.85 -25.04 -56.32
N LEU A 28 11.69 -24.68 -55.33
CA LEU A 28 12.65 -25.61 -54.72
C LEU A 28 11.94 -26.89 -54.27
N SER A 29 12.60 -28.05 -54.47
CA SER A 29 12.05 -29.30 -53.96
C SER A 29 11.78 -29.21 -52.46
N VAL A 30 10.67 -29.81 -51.99
CA VAL A 30 10.24 -29.75 -50.58
C VAL A 30 11.37 -30.16 -49.62
N ASN A 31 12.15 -31.18 -49.98
CA ASN A 31 13.26 -31.64 -49.16
C ASN A 31 14.40 -30.61 -49.06
N LEU A 32 14.70 -29.89 -50.12
CA LEU A 32 15.72 -28.83 -50.10
C LEU A 32 15.25 -27.60 -49.33
N SER A 33 13.98 -27.23 -49.45
CA SER A 33 13.36 -26.15 -48.68
C SER A 33 13.40 -26.47 -47.18
N ASN A 34 12.98 -27.68 -46.79
CA ASN A 34 13.01 -28.11 -45.40
C ASN A 34 14.43 -28.12 -44.82
N PHE A 35 15.43 -28.52 -45.62
CA PHE A 35 16.83 -28.45 -45.22
C PHE A 35 17.27 -27.01 -44.87
N PHE A 36 16.96 -26.04 -45.73
CA PHE A 36 17.27 -24.65 -45.41
C PHE A 36 16.55 -24.14 -44.16
N HIS A 37 15.29 -24.52 -43.96
CA HIS A 37 14.53 -24.16 -42.74
C HIS A 37 15.17 -24.71 -41.46
N ILE A 38 15.69 -25.95 -41.51
CA ILE A 38 16.42 -26.57 -40.39
C ILE A 38 17.72 -25.78 -40.11
N VAL A 39 18.50 -25.50 -41.16
CA VAL A 39 19.76 -24.75 -41.04
C VAL A 39 19.50 -23.35 -40.46
N TYR A 40 18.45 -22.66 -40.91
CA TYR A 40 18.09 -21.36 -40.35
C TYR A 40 17.70 -21.48 -38.87
N ALA A 41 16.91 -22.47 -38.48
CA ALA A 41 16.52 -22.69 -37.10
C ALA A 41 17.74 -22.88 -36.18
N VAL A 42 18.71 -23.70 -36.61
CA VAL A 42 19.95 -23.93 -35.85
C VAL A 42 20.78 -22.63 -35.75
N LEU A 43 20.92 -21.89 -36.84
CA LEU A 43 21.69 -20.64 -36.84
C LEU A 43 21.03 -19.55 -36.02
N ILE A 44 19.72 -19.44 -36.08
CA ILE A 44 18.95 -18.47 -35.26
C ILE A 44 19.05 -18.85 -33.79
N ALA A 45 18.86 -20.13 -33.44
CA ALA A 45 19.03 -20.59 -32.07
C ALA A 45 20.45 -20.30 -31.56
N TRP A 46 21.47 -20.59 -32.36
CA TRP A 46 22.86 -20.29 -32.03
C TRP A 46 23.10 -18.78 -31.85
N LEU A 47 22.51 -17.94 -32.70
CA LEU A 47 22.60 -16.49 -32.60
C LEU A 47 21.97 -16.01 -31.27
N ILE A 48 20.75 -16.47 -30.93
CA ILE A 48 20.06 -16.10 -29.71
C ILE A 48 20.86 -16.53 -28.46
N LEU A 49 21.36 -17.77 -28.44
CA LEU A 49 22.22 -18.28 -27.36
C LEU A 49 23.48 -17.42 -27.18
N ARG A 50 24.13 -17.03 -28.29
CA ARG A 50 25.31 -16.13 -28.26
C ARG A 50 24.98 -14.71 -27.81
N MET A 51 23.80 -14.22 -28.13
CA MET A 51 23.34 -12.94 -27.62
C MET A 51 23.11 -13.01 -26.09
N LEU A 52 22.52 -14.09 -25.61
CA LEU A 52 22.35 -14.33 -24.18
C LEU A 52 23.71 -14.46 -23.44
N ASP A 53 24.70 -15.15 -24.02
CA ASP A 53 26.06 -15.23 -23.46
C ASP A 53 26.71 -13.84 -23.35
N GLY A 54 26.57 -13.01 -24.38
CA GLY A 54 27.21 -11.69 -24.43
C GLY A 54 26.53 -10.68 -23.49
N TYR A 55 25.22 -10.46 -23.70
CA TYR A 55 24.44 -9.46 -22.93
C TYR A 55 24.04 -9.97 -21.57
N GLY A 56 23.76 -11.28 -21.43
CA GLY A 56 23.41 -11.89 -20.16
C GLY A 56 24.52 -11.72 -19.12
N VAL A 57 25.78 -11.98 -19.50
CA VAL A 57 26.92 -11.79 -18.59
C VAL A 57 27.09 -10.33 -18.16
N VAL A 58 26.86 -9.37 -19.04
CA VAL A 58 26.94 -7.93 -18.70
C VAL A 58 25.78 -7.53 -17.79
N LEU A 59 24.59 -8.04 -18.04
CA LEU A 59 23.42 -7.80 -17.18
C LEU A 59 23.59 -8.44 -15.80
N VAL A 60 24.12 -9.68 -15.78
CA VAL A 60 24.44 -10.42 -14.54
C VAL A 60 25.47 -9.66 -13.72
N SER A 61 26.55 -9.18 -14.35
CA SER A 61 27.61 -8.46 -13.62
C SER A 61 27.09 -7.15 -13.02
N LYS A 62 26.26 -6.39 -13.73
CA LYS A 62 25.66 -5.16 -13.22
C LYS A 62 24.63 -5.40 -12.10
N LEU A 63 23.76 -6.38 -12.26
CA LEU A 63 22.75 -6.73 -11.25
C LEU A 63 23.38 -7.43 -10.04
N ALA A 64 24.39 -8.24 -10.24
CA ALA A 64 25.06 -8.98 -9.19
C ALA A 64 25.96 -8.10 -8.33
N GLN A 65 26.57 -7.05 -8.86
CA GLN A 65 27.31 -6.05 -8.06
C GLN A 65 26.37 -5.31 -7.09
N LYS A 66 25.10 -5.12 -7.45
CA LYS A 66 24.13 -4.38 -6.65
C LYS A 66 23.36 -5.24 -5.63
N SER A 67 23.25 -6.56 -5.82
CA SER A 67 22.39 -7.42 -4.99
C SER A 67 22.99 -8.75 -4.52
N GLY A 68 24.22 -9.07 -4.85
CA GLY A 68 24.89 -10.32 -4.40
C GLY A 68 24.29 -11.64 -4.94
N LYS A 69 23.30 -11.59 -5.85
CA LYS A 69 22.48 -12.74 -6.30
C LYS A 69 22.91 -13.33 -7.65
N LYS A 70 24.23 -13.53 -7.86
CA LYS A 70 24.77 -14.10 -9.11
C LYS A 70 24.14 -15.44 -9.49
N GLU A 71 23.88 -16.28 -8.50
CA GLU A 71 23.35 -17.63 -8.72
C GLU A 71 21.95 -17.62 -9.32
N VAL A 72 21.07 -16.71 -8.86
CA VAL A 72 19.69 -16.59 -9.35
C VAL A 72 19.66 -16.17 -10.82
N VAL A 73 20.52 -15.22 -11.20
CA VAL A 73 20.57 -14.74 -12.59
C VAL A 73 21.14 -15.82 -13.50
N ASN A 74 22.17 -16.57 -13.05
CA ASN A 74 22.71 -17.72 -13.79
C ASN A 74 21.67 -18.83 -13.97
N LEU A 75 20.82 -19.08 -12.97
CA LEU A 75 19.72 -20.03 -13.07
C LEU A 75 18.71 -19.60 -14.15
N ILE A 76 18.31 -18.32 -14.16
CA ILE A 76 17.38 -17.78 -15.16
C ILE A 76 17.95 -17.93 -16.58
N ILE A 77 19.24 -17.64 -16.78
CA ILE A 77 19.90 -17.80 -18.06
C ILE A 77 19.91 -19.28 -18.52
N LYS A 78 20.19 -20.22 -17.62
CA LYS A 78 20.12 -21.66 -17.92
C LYS A 78 18.71 -22.11 -18.31
N ILE A 79 17.69 -21.59 -17.62
CA ILE A 79 16.28 -21.88 -17.97
C ILE A 79 15.96 -21.33 -19.37
N LEU A 80 16.40 -20.12 -19.71
CA LEU A 80 16.23 -19.55 -21.04
C LEU A 80 16.93 -20.39 -22.12
N TYR A 81 18.14 -20.87 -21.86
CA TYR A 81 18.84 -21.79 -22.79
C TYR A 81 18.03 -23.05 -23.02
N PHE A 82 17.54 -23.67 -21.97
CA PHE A 82 16.74 -24.88 -22.05
C PHE A 82 15.47 -24.67 -22.90
N VAL A 83 14.77 -23.57 -22.71
CA VAL A 83 13.57 -23.23 -23.50
C VAL A 83 13.88 -23.00 -24.95
N ILE A 84 14.96 -22.25 -25.28
CA ILE A 84 15.39 -22.01 -26.68
C ILE A 84 15.77 -23.29 -27.38
N ILE A 85 16.49 -24.19 -26.70
CA ILE A 85 16.89 -25.47 -27.25
C ILE A 85 15.65 -26.34 -27.53
N ILE A 86 14.67 -26.40 -26.62
CA ILE A 86 13.43 -27.13 -26.82
C ILE A 86 12.67 -26.60 -28.05
N ILE A 87 12.49 -25.28 -28.14
CA ILE A 87 11.78 -24.66 -29.28
C ILE A 87 12.49 -24.99 -30.59
N ALA A 88 13.82 -24.87 -30.66
CA ALA A 88 14.60 -25.19 -31.85
C ALA A 88 14.45 -26.67 -32.22
N LEU A 89 14.52 -27.58 -31.23
CA LEU A 89 14.36 -29.02 -31.46
C LEU A 89 12.97 -29.36 -31.99
N LEU A 90 11.91 -28.81 -31.41
CA LEU A 90 10.54 -29.01 -31.89
C LEU A 90 10.35 -28.52 -33.32
N TYR A 91 10.92 -27.36 -33.65
CA TYR A 91 10.87 -26.83 -35.01
C TYR A 91 11.59 -27.75 -36.00
N ILE A 92 12.77 -28.28 -35.66
CA ILE A 92 13.53 -29.22 -36.49
C ILE A 92 12.72 -30.50 -36.71
N LEU A 93 12.12 -31.07 -35.64
CA LEU A 93 11.28 -32.27 -35.74
C LEU A 93 10.08 -32.05 -36.67
N ALA A 94 9.43 -30.88 -36.60
CA ALA A 94 8.34 -30.50 -37.49
C ALA A 94 8.79 -30.49 -38.97
N GLN A 95 9.96 -29.91 -39.26
CA GLN A 95 10.50 -29.84 -40.62
C GLN A 95 10.90 -31.23 -41.17
N LEU A 96 11.26 -32.16 -40.30
CA LEU A 96 11.53 -33.56 -40.64
C LEU A 96 10.24 -34.39 -40.86
N GLY A 97 9.04 -33.80 -40.67
CA GLY A 97 7.76 -34.44 -40.89
C GLY A 97 7.19 -35.20 -39.67
N PHE A 98 7.82 -35.09 -38.52
CA PHE A 98 7.26 -35.68 -37.29
C PHE A 98 6.01 -34.92 -36.82
N ASN A 99 5.00 -35.66 -36.37
CA ASN A 99 3.85 -35.05 -35.76
C ASN A 99 4.16 -34.60 -34.33
N ILE A 100 4.41 -33.29 -34.17
CA ILE A 100 4.77 -32.67 -32.90
C ILE A 100 3.55 -32.30 -32.03
N SER A 101 2.29 -32.51 -32.51
CA SER A 101 1.08 -32.09 -31.82
C SER A 101 0.95 -32.71 -30.42
N ALA A 102 1.28 -34.00 -30.28
CA ALA A 102 1.25 -34.67 -28.99
C ALA A 102 2.30 -34.13 -27.99
N ILE A 103 3.50 -33.76 -28.54
CA ILE A 103 4.59 -33.17 -27.74
C ILE A 103 4.20 -31.77 -27.28
N ILE A 104 3.62 -30.95 -28.16
CA ILE A 104 3.13 -29.61 -27.82
C ILE A 104 2.01 -29.69 -26.80
N ALA A 105 1.08 -30.64 -26.97
CA ALA A 105 0.00 -30.85 -26.01
C ALA A 105 0.52 -31.21 -24.59
N SER A 106 1.50 -32.12 -24.52
CA SER A 106 2.11 -32.50 -23.24
C SER A 106 2.92 -31.38 -22.61
N LEU A 107 3.66 -30.61 -23.42
CA LEU A 107 4.33 -29.39 -22.94
C LEU A 107 3.35 -28.31 -22.48
N GLY A 108 2.18 -28.20 -23.12
CA GLY A 108 1.10 -27.30 -22.70
C GLY A 108 0.58 -27.64 -21.31
N ILE A 109 0.34 -28.93 -21.02
CA ILE A 109 -0.07 -29.40 -19.69
C ILE A 109 1.03 -29.13 -18.66
N GLY A 110 2.29 -29.45 -18.99
CA GLY A 110 3.43 -29.15 -18.14
C GLY A 110 3.60 -27.64 -17.88
N GLY A 111 3.40 -26.82 -18.92
CA GLY A 111 3.42 -25.36 -18.84
C GLY A 111 2.31 -24.81 -17.93
N LEU A 112 1.11 -25.38 -17.98
CA LEU A 112 0.00 -25.03 -17.06
C LEU A 112 0.38 -25.31 -15.61
N ALA A 113 0.98 -26.48 -15.33
CA ALA A 113 1.44 -26.81 -13.98
C ALA A 113 2.48 -25.79 -13.46
N VAL A 114 3.45 -25.42 -14.30
CA VAL A 114 4.45 -24.39 -13.96
C VAL A 114 3.80 -23.02 -13.79
N ALA A 115 2.83 -22.64 -14.61
CA ALA A 115 2.12 -21.37 -14.51
C ALA A 115 1.31 -21.29 -13.20
N LEU A 116 0.66 -22.38 -12.80
CA LEU A 116 -0.05 -22.45 -11.52
C LEU A 116 0.90 -22.35 -10.32
N ALA A 117 2.06 -23.01 -10.40
CA ALA A 117 3.10 -22.90 -9.37
C ALA A 117 3.72 -21.49 -9.28
N ALA A 118 3.80 -20.76 -10.39
CA ALA A 118 4.34 -19.41 -10.46
C ALA A 118 3.29 -18.29 -10.19
N LYS A 119 2.00 -18.63 -10.06
CA LYS A 119 0.88 -17.69 -9.96
C LYS A 119 1.13 -16.58 -8.94
N ASP A 120 1.54 -16.95 -7.72
CA ASP A 120 1.73 -15.97 -6.64
C ASP A 120 2.92 -15.03 -6.88
N ILE A 121 3.96 -15.52 -7.54
CA ILE A 121 5.12 -14.70 -7.92
C ILE A 121 4.69 -13.64 -8.94
N ILE A 122 3.93 -14.05 -9.93
CA ILE A 122 3.40 -13.18 -11.00
C ILE A 122 2.41 -12.18 -10.41
N ALA A 123 1.49 -12.63 -9.53
CA ALA A 123 0.53 -11.77 -8.86
C ALA A 123 1.23 -10.67 -8.04
N ASN A 124 2.26 -11.01 -7.26
CA ASN A 124 3.02 -10.05 -6.47
C ASN A 124 3.80 -9.05 -7.35
N PHE A 125 4.33 -9.51 -8.49
CA PHE A 125 5.02 -8.63 -9.44
C PHE A 125 4.06 -7.59 -10.04
N PHE A 126 2.89 -8.01 -10.52
CA PHE A 126 1.89 -7.07 -11.04
C PHE A 126 1.33 -6.16 -9.95
N ALA A 127 1.09 -6.67 -8.75
CA ALA A 127 0.68 -5.86 -7.61
C ALA A 127 1.70 -4.76 -7.30
N SER A 128 3.01 -5.04 -7.37
CA SER A 128 4.02 -4.01 -7.15
C SER A 128 3.99 -2.90 -8.19
N ILE A 129 3.76 -3.24 -9.45
CA ILE A 129 3.60 -2.25 -10.52
C ILE A 129 2.37 -1.37 -10.26
N LEU A 130 1.23 -1.97 -9.96
CA LEU A 130 -0.01 -1.24 -9.70
C LEU A 130 0.10 -0.34 -8.47
N LEU A 131 0.69 -0.81 -7.36
CA LEU A 131 0.92 0.00 -6.16
C LEU A 131 1.76 1.26 -6.44
N LEU A 132 2.75 1.15 -7.34
CA LEU A 132 3.56 2.29 -7.77
C LEU A 132 2.78 3.25 -8.67
N PHE A 133 1.93 2.73 -9.56
CA PHE A 133 1.11 3.56 -10.46
C PHE A 133 -0.03 4.27 -9.71
N ASP A 134 -0.71 3.58 -8.80
CA ASP A 134 -1.85 4.12 -8.06
C ASP A 134 -1.44 5.15 -7.01
N ASN A 135 -0.15 5.21 -6.67
CA ASN A 135 0.39 6.11 -5.66
C ASN A 135 -0.38 6.07 -4.34
N SER A 136 -0.85 4.87 -3.95
CA SER A 136 -1.64 4.66 -2.73
C SER A 136 -0.85 5.05 -1.47
N PHE A 137 0.44 4.77 -1.47
CA PHE A 137 1.41 5.20 -0.46
C PHE A 137 2.81 5.31 -1.05
N ASN A 138 3.68 6.06 -0.38
CA ASN A 138 5.07 6.26 -0.74
C ASN A 138 6.00 5.74 0.37
N GLN A 139 7.27 5.60 0.03
CA GLN A 139 8.31 5.34 1.03
C GLN A 139 8.35 6.50 2.04
N GLY A 140 8.34 6.16 3.33
CA GLY A 140 8.25 7.12 4.43
C GLY A 140 6.82 7.38 4.93
N ASP A 141 5.79 6.96 4.20
CA ASP A 141 4.40 7.12 4.65
C ASP A 141 4.09 6.24 5.85
N TRP A 142 3.34 6.77 6.77
CA TRP A 142 2.70 6.02 7.84
C TRP A 142 1.40 5.42 7.33
N VAL A 143 1.37 4.09 7.26
CA VAL A 143 0.24 3.31 6.74
C VAL A 143 -0.23 2.27 7.75
N GLU A 144 -1.49 1.90 7.60
CA GLU A 144 -2.10 0.74 8.26
C GLU A 144 -2.67 -0.16 7.15
N VAL A 145 -2.17 -1.38 7.07
CA VAL A 145 -2.60 -2.38 6.08
C VAL A 145 -3.05 -3.61 6.84
N SER A 146 -4.32 -3.95 6.76
CA SER A 146 -4.95 -4.94 7.64
C SER A 146 -4.73 -4.54 9.11
N ASP A 147 -4.06 -5.36 9.91
CA ASP A 147 -3.77 -5.09 11.32
C ASP A 147 -2.31 -4.62 11.56
N ILE A 148 -1.59 -4.27 10.49
CA ILE A 148 -0.18 -3.87 10.56
C ILE A 148 -0.08 -2.37 10.35
N GLU A 149 0.34 -1.67 11.39
CA GLU A 149 0.54 -0.22 11.40
C GLU A 149 2.02 0.13 11.51
N GLY A 150 2.49 1.04 10.65
CA GLY A 150 3.88 1.47 10.67
C GLY A 150 4.27 2.35 9.49
N THR A 151 5.57 2.57 9.34
CA THR A 151 6.14 3.39 8.27
C THR A 151 6.66 2.51 7.14
N VAL A 152 6.32 2.85 5.90
CA VAL A 152 6.83 2.16 4.71
C VAL A 152 8.32 2.42 4.56
N VAL A 153 9.13 1.37 4.64
CA VAL A 153 10.59 1.44 4.46
C VAL A 153 10.95 1.38 2.99
N GLU A 154 10.41 0.38 2.28
CA GLU A 154 10.62 0.17 0.86
C GLU A 154 9.50 -0.65 0.23
N THR A 155 9.25 -0.41 -1.05
CA THR A 155 8.38 -1.24 -1.88
C THR A 155 9.24 -1.96 -2.91
N GLY A 156 9.43 -3.26 -2.72
CA GLY A 156 10.18 -4.13 -3.63
C GLY A 156 9.29 -4.78 -4.68
N LEU A 157 9.90 -5.61 -5.57
CA LEU A 157 9.17 -6.30 -6.65
C LEU A 157 8.16 -7.35 -6.17
N ARG A 158 8.31 -7.90 -4.96
CA ARG A 158 7.45 -8.96 -4.43
C ARG A 158 6.82 -8.60 -3.10
N LYS A 159 7.49 -7.81 -2.31
CA LYS A 159 7.09 -7.46 -0.95
C LYS A 159 7.34 -5.99 -0.66
N THR A 160 6.49 -5.42 0.16
CA THR A 160 6.70 -4.13 0.80
C THR A 160 7.17 -4.36 2.23
N THR A 161 8.13 -3.58 2.68
CA THR A 161 8.69 -3.63 4.03
C THR A 161 8.12 -2.48 4.84
N ILE A 162 7.48 -2.79 5.96
CA ILE A 162 6.90 -1.80 6.90
C ILE A 162 7.65 -1.92 8.23
N ARG A 163 8.06 -0.78 8.80
CA ARG A 163 8.59 -0.70 10.16
C ARG A 163 7.47 -0.31 11.10
N THR A 164 7.11 -1.21 11.99
CA THR A 164 6.11 -0.95 13.03
C THR A 164 6.63 0.00 14.10
N PHE A 165 5.74 0.54 14.93
CA PHE A 165 6.14 1.42 16.03
C PHE A 165 6.94 0.70 17.12
N ASP A 166 6.89 -0.63 17.19
CA ASP A 166 7.75 -1.45 18.03
C ASP A 166 9.15 -1.68 17.43
N ASN A 167 9.50 -0.94 16.35
CA ASN A 167 10.74 -1.07 15.60
C ASN A 167 10.96 -2.41 14.88
N CYS A 168 9.95 -3.26 14.77
CA CYS A 168 10.00 -4.49 14.01
C CYS A 168 9.86 -4.23 12.51
N LEU A 169 10.47 -5.06 11.67
CA LEU A 169 10.27 -5.06 10.23
C LEU A 169 9.27 -6.16 9.86
N VAL A 170 8.17 -5.74 9.27
CA VAL A 170 7.16 -6.64 8.71
C VAL A 170 7.28 -6.64 7.20
N PHE A 171 7.27 -7.84 6.61
CA PHE A 171 7.36 -8.05 5.18
C PHE A 171 6.02 -8.54 4.64
N LEU A 172 5.32 -7.68 3.93
CA LEU A 172 4.01 -7.99 3.34
C LEU A 172 4.14 -8.29 1.86
N PRO A 173 3.57 -9.42 1.36
CA PRO A 173 3.44 -9.65 -0.07
C PRO A 173 2.64 -8.53 -0.73
N ASN A 174 3.09 -8.03 -1.88
CA ASN A 174 2.40 -6.91 -2.56
C ASN A 174 0.98 -7.28 -3.01
N SER A 175 0.74 -8.54 -3.38
CA SER A 175 -0.60 -9.03 -3.70
C SER A 175 -1.56 -8.98 -2.51
N THR A 176 -1.06 -9.20 -1.29
CA THR A 176 -1.86 -9.07 -0.06
C THR A 176 -2.22 -7.62 0.20
N ILE A 177 -1.26 -6.70 0.03
CA ILE A 177 -1.50 -5.26 0.20
C ILE A 177 -2.54 -4.77 -0.81
N MET A 178 -2.43 -5.19 -2.08
CA MET A 178 -3.35 -4.81 -3.14
C MET A 178 -4.79 -5.28 -2.91
N GLY A 179 -4.96 -6.41 -2.23
CA GLY A 179 -6.28 -6.94 -1.85
C GLY A 179 -6.81 -6.45 -0.50
N ALA A 180 -6.03 -5.66 0.25
CA ALA A 180 -6.39 -5.18 1.57
C ALA A 180 -6.86 -3.72 1.56
N ASN A 181 -7.55 -3.34 2.64
CA ASN A 181 -7.82 -1.93 2.90
C ASN A 181 -6.53 -1.25 3.38
N ILE A 182 -6.16 -0.17 2.71
CA ILE A 182 -4.98 0.62 3.05
C ILE A 182 -5.45 1.94 3.65
N LYS A 183 -5.10 2.21 4.91
CA LYS A 183 -5.24 3.54 5.49
C LYS A 183 -3.89 4.24 5.43
N ASN A 184 -3.79 5.31 4.67
CA ASN A 184 -2.59 6.14 4.62
C ASN A 184 -2.75 7.34 5.56
N TRP A 185 -2.11 7.23 6.71
CA TRP A 185 -2.19 8.26 7.74
C TRP A 185 -1.36 9.51 7.41
N SER A 186 -0.35 9.42 6.56
CA SER A 186 0.43 10.56 6.09
C SER A 186 -0.32 11.45 5.09
N LYS A 187 -1.33 10.90 4.42
CA LYS A 187 -2.19 11.64 3.48
C LYS A 187 -3.37 12.36 4.16
N ARG A 188 -3.35 12.50 5.48
CA ARG A 188 -4.34 13.32 6.21
C ARG A 188 -4.21 14.77 5.78
N ARG A 189 -5.34 15.41 5.45
CA ARG A 189 -5.36 16.82 5.00
C ARG A 189 -5.62 17.80 6.12
N MET A 190 -6.52 17.45 7.06
CA MET A 190 -7.00 18.34 8.12
C MET A 190 -6.36 18.10 9.51
N GLY A 191 -5.33 17.24 9.59
CA GLY A 191 -4.78 16.86 10.87
C GLY A 191 -5.43 15.61 11.49
N ARG A 192 -5.36 15.47 12.81
CA ARG A 192 -5.86 14.28 13.52
C ARG A 192 -7.18 14.57 14.21
N HIS A 193 -8.18 13.76 13.90
CA HIS A 193 -9.48 13.81 14.55
C HIS A 193 -9.38 13.47 16.04
N VAL A 194 -10.06 14.27 16.87
CA VAL A 194 -10.23 14.05 18.29
C VAL A 194 -11.72 14.09 18.62
N ARG A 195 -12.19 13.06 19.25
CA ARG A 195 -13.51 13.00 19.88
C ARG A 195 -13.31 12.68 21.36
N MET A 196 -13.81 13.53 22.24
CA MET A 196 -13.69 13.32 23.69
C MET A 196 -14.94 13.78 24.41
N TYR A 197 -15.13 13.25 25.60
CA TYR A 197 -16.22 13.57 26.45
C TYR A 197 -15.70 14.16 27.77
N LEU A 198 -16.21 15.32 28.17
CA LEU A 198 -15.93 15.92 29.44
C LEU A 198 -17.16 15.69 30.34
N GLY A 199 -17.02 14.84 31.35
CA GLY A 199 -18.08 14.56 32.31
C GLY A 199 -18.09 15.60 33.43
N VAL A 200 -19.17 16.33 33.57
CA VAL A 200 -19.39 17.29 34.67
C VAL A 200 -20.47 16.78 35.64
N GLY A 201 -20.41 17.24 36.88
CA GLY A 201 -21.32 16.78 37.93
C GLY A 201 -22.78 17.22 37.73
N TYR A 202 -23.73 16.50 38.33
CA TYR A 202 -25.17 16.79 38.29
C TYR A 202 -25.58 17.99 39.14
N ASP A 203 -24.65 18.60 39.88
CA ASP A 203 -24.80 19.87 40.59
C ASP A 203 -24.72 21.09 39.64
N ALA A 204 -24.42 20.86 38.38
CA ALA A 204 -24.36 21.89 37.35
C ALA A 204 -25.74 22.41 36.99
N THR A 205 -25.90 23.76 36.99
CA THR A 205 -27.14 24.37 36.50
C THR A 205 -27.13 24.50 34.96
N PRO A 206 -28.33 24.52 34.32
CA PRO A 206 -28.40 24.65 32.85
C PRO A 206 -27.67 25.89 32.32
N GLU A 207 -27.75 27.02 33.03
CA GLU A 207 -27.12 28.27 32.62
C GLU A 207 -25.59 28.17 32.63
N LYS A 208 -25.02 27.52 33.66
CA LYS A 208 -23.55 27.26 33.70
C LYS A 208 -23.10 26.31 32.63
N LEU A 209 -23.88 25.26 32.32
CA LEU A 209 -23.61 24.33 31.26
C LEU A 209 -23.63 25.01 29.89
N GLU A 210 -24.63 25.83 29.61
CA GLU A 210 -24.75 26.58 28.38
C GLU A 210 -23.57 27.54 28.20
N GLN A 211 -23.17 28.27 29.23
CA GLN A 211 -22.03 29.17 29.20
C GLN A 211 -20.73 28.41 29.01
N CYS A 212 -20.53 27.27 29.67
CA CYS A 212 -19.36 26.41 29.51
C CYS A 212 -19.23 25.88 28.08
N VAL A 213 -20.32 25.36 27.49
CA VAL A 213 -20.36 24.91 26.10
C VAL A 213 -20.02 26.03 25.13
N LYS A 214 -20.50 27.26 25.41
CA LYS A 214 -20.17 28.44 24.59
C LYS A 214 -18.70 28.81 24.71
N ASP A 215 -18.15 28.87 25.93
CA ASP A 215 -16.73 29.19 26.15
C ASP A 215 -15.81 28.14 25.51
N LEU A 216 -16.14 26.83 25.62
CA LEU A 216 -15.41 25.75 25.00
C LEU A 216 -15.44 25.84 23.45
N ARG A 217 -16.60 26.19 22.89
CA ARG A 217 -16.75 26.35 21.43
C ARG A 217 -15.93 27.55 20.94
N GLU A 218 -15.98 28.68 21.61
CA GLU A 218 -15.22 29.89 21.32
C GLU A 218 -13.70 29.59 21.36
N PHE A 219 -13.27 28.92 22.45
CA PHE A 219 -11.87 28.51 22.59
C PHE A 219 -11.40 27.59 21.44
N LEU A 220 -12.18 26.57 21.06
CA LEU A 220 -11.83 25.71 19.94
C LEU A 220 -11.77 26.46 18.62
N HIS A 221 -12.62 27.46 18.39
CA HIS A 221 -12.60 28.30 17.19
C HIS A 221 -11.44 29.31 17.13
N THR A 222 -10.89 29.69 18.28
CA THR A 222 -9.78 30.66 18.35
C THR A 222 -8.42 30.03 18.52
N SER A 223 -8.36 28.73 18.84
CA SER A 223 -7.11 28.02 19.13
C SER A 223 -6.31 27.71 17.85
N ASP A 224 -5.05 28.14 17.82
CA ASP A 224 -4.11 27.85 16.72
C ASP A 224 -3.79 26.34 16.57
N LEU A 225 -3.99 25.55 17.60
CA LEU A 225 -3.76 24.10 17.60
C LEU A 225 -4.87 23.31 16.90
N VAL A 226 -6.04 23.92 16.75
CA VAL A 226 -7.22 23.32 16.11
C VAL A 226 -7.24 23.69 14.64
N ALA A 227 -7.56 22.71 13.78
CA ALA A 227 -7.68 22.93 12.36
C ALA A 227 -9.02 23.57 12.01
N HIS A 228 -8.98 24.65 11.22
CA HIS A 228 -10.14 25.40 10.75
C HIS A 228 -10.29 25.31 9.24
N ASP A 229 -11.46 25.65 8.70
CA ASP A 229 -11.76 25.58 7.25
C ASP A 229 -10.78 26.39 6.41
N GLU A 230 -10.33 27.52 6.93
CA GLU A 230 -9.37 28.41 6.25
C GLU A 230 -7.98 27.75 6.05
N ASP A 231 -7.58 26.86 6.94
CA ASP A 231 -6.31 26.15 6.85
C ASP A 231 -6.28 25.15 5.68
N SER A 232 -7.45 24.69 5.24
CA SER A 232 -7.57 23.75 4.13
C SER A 232 -7.49 24.39 2.75
N ALA A 233 -8.04 25.59 2.61
CA ALA A 233 -8.09 26.34 1.37
C ALA A 233 -6.70 26.79 0.89
N LEU A 234 -5.77 27.02 1.81
CA LEU A 234 -4.43 27.56 1.52
C LEU A 234 -3.41 26.49 1.08
N LYS A 235 -3.61 25.22 1.39
CA LYS A 235 -2.62 24.16 1.11
C LYS A 235 -2.82 23.40 -0.19
N TYR A 236 -3.98 23.46 -0.80
CA TYR A 236 -4.30 22.65 -1.98
C TYR A 236 -4.88 23.51 -3.08
N GLY A 237 -3.98 24.14 -3.86
CA GLY A 237 -4.33 24.92 -5.04
C GLY A 237 -5.12 24.10 -6.05
N ASP A 238 -6.08 24.75 -6.61
CA ASP A 238 -7.15 24.50 -7.56
C ASP A 238 -6.76 23.76 -8.88
N HIS A 239 -6.07 22.62 -8.85
CA HIS A 239 -5.61 22.02 -10.11
C HIS A 239 -6.32 20.74 -10.57
N THR A 240 -7.22 20.14 -9.78
CA THR A 240 -7.82 18.84 -10.16
C THR A 240 -9.35 18.78 -10.19
N THR A 241 -10.03 19.84 -9.80
CA THR A 241 -11.47 19.80 -9.48
C THR A 241 -12.42 20.09 -10.64
N LYS A 242 -11.95 20.60 -11.78
CA LYS A 242 -12.85 21.09 -12.87
C LYS A 242 -13.75 20.04 -13.52
N TYR A 243 -13.46 18.75 -13.42
CA TYR A 243 -14.22 17.71 -14.14
C TYR A 243 -15.20 16.88 -13.30
N ARG A 244 -15.24 17.04 -11.98
CA ARG A 244 -16.11 16.25 -11.09
C ARG A 244 -17.12 17.06 -10.27
N GLN A 245 -17.20 18.36 -10.47
CA GLN A 245 -17.97 19.31 -9.65
C GLN A 245 -19.50 19.12 -9.61
N ASN A 246 -20.06 18.31 -10.48
CA ASN A 246 -21.53 18.26 -10.63
C ASN A 246 -22.25 17.14 -9.87
N LEU A 247 -21.54 16.23 -9.22
CA LEU A 247 -22.16 15.04 -8.59
C LEU A 247 -21.86 14.86 -7.11
N VAL A 248 -20.82 15.48 -6.57
CA VAL A 248 -20.37 15.30 -5.18
C VAL A 248 -19.92 16.65 -4.62
N SER A 249 -20.15 16.91 -3.34
CA SER A 249 -19.68 18.15 -2.72
C SER A 249 -18.16 18.27 -2.79
N ILE A 250 -17.62 19.47 -2.85
CA ILE A 250 -16.16 19.72 -2.87
C ILE A 250 -15.51 19.06 -1.64
N ASN A 251 -16.14 19.13 -0.48
CA ASN A 251 -15.65 18.53 0.76
C ASN A 251 -15.62 16.99 0.70
N ASP A 252 -16.57 16.36 0.02
CA ASP A 252 -16.58 14.91 -0.17
C ASP A 252 -15.58 14.46 -1.25
N LEU A 253 -15.36 15.29 -2.28
CA LEU A 253 -14.37 15.05 -3.34
C LEU A 253 -12.94 15.23 -2.86
N GLU A 254 -12.68 16.27 -2.07
CA GLU A 254 -11.38 16.54 -1.49
C GLU A 254 -11.08 15.67 -0.27
N GLY A 255 -12.10 14.95 0.20
CA GLY A 255 -11.95 13.87 1.16
C GLY A 255 -11.68 14.31 2.59
N TYR A 256 -12.13 15.51 2.98
CA TYR A 256 -12.06 15.90 4.38
C TYR A 256 -13.39 16.47 4.87
N LYS A 257 -13.71 16.16 6.13
CA LYS A 257 -14.82 16.76 6.84
C LYS A 257 -14.22 17.60 7.95
N ASN A 258 -14.45 18.91 7.87
CA ASN A 258 -14.08 19.81 8.94
C ASN A 258 -15.32 20.07 9.79
N ALA A 259 -15.51 19.28 10.81
CA ALA A 259 -16.54 19.52 11.80
C ALA A 259 -15.86 19.85 13.13
N CYS A 260 -16.11 21.05 13.65
CA CYS A 260 -15.75 21.44 14.99
C CYS A 260 -17.04 21.77 15.73
N TYR A 261 -17.38 20.95 16.72
CA TYR A 261 -18.57 21.22 17.55
C TYR A 261 -18.35 20.82 18.99
N VAL A 262 -19.07 21.52 19.87
CA VAL A 262 -19.19 21.23 21.28
C VAL A 262 -20.67 21.20 21.61
N ALA A 263 -21.12 20.10 22.21
CA ALA A 263 -22.53 19.94 22.61
C ALA A 263 -22.69 19.05 23.84
N LEU A 264 -23.78 19.20 24.55
CA LEU A 264 -24.20 18.20 25.53
C LEU A 264 -24.61 16.94 24.76
N SER A 265 -24.06 15.78 25.14
CA SER A 265 -24.29 14.53 24.41
C SER A 265 -25.26 13.60 25.13
N GLU A 266 -25.11 13.43 26.42
CA GLU A 266 -25.92 12.51 27.20
C GLU A 266 -25.87 12.79 28.71
N PHE A 267 -26.87 12.28 29.41
CA PHE A 267 -26.88 12.16 30.86
C PHE A 267 -26.45 10.74 31.23
N ALA A 268 -25.19 10.59 31.65
CA ALA A 268 -24.63 9.30 32.02
C ALA A 268 -24.89 8.98 33.51
N ASP A 269 -24.50 7.78 33.96
CA ASP A 269 -24.80 7.29 35.31
C ASP A 269 -24.33 8.22 36.43
N SER A 270 -23.23 8.95 36.25
CA SER A 270 -22.64 9.84 37.28
C SER A 270 -22.19 11.18 36.71
N SER A 271 -22.47 11.49 35.46
CA SER A 271 -22.02 12.71 34.79
C SER A 271 -23.00 13.22 33.75
N ILE A 272 -22.94 14.51 33.47
CA ILE A 272 -23.46 15.12 32.24
C ILE A 272 -22.31 15.25 31.30
N ASN A 273 -22.38 14.57 30.13
CA ASN A 273 -21.29 14.51 29.18
C ASN A 273 -21.38 15.64 28.16
N ILE A 274 -20.30 16.43 28.07
CA ILE A 274 -20.09 17.43 27.03
C ILE A 274 -19.17 16.76 25.96
N GLU A 275 -19.67 16.60 24.75
CA GLU A 275 -18.92 16.07 23.61
C GLU A 275 -18.14 17.19 22.92
N LEU A 276 -16.86 16.97 22.70
CA LEU A 276 -16.00 17.79 21.89
C LEU A 276 -15.56 16.97 20.67
N TYR A 277 -15.77 17.54 19.50
CA TYR A 277 -15.39 16.95 18.22
C TYR A 277 -14.62 17.99 17.40
N PHE A 278 -13.34 17.73 17.14
CA PHE A 278 -12.46 18.67 16.44
C PHE A 278 -11.23 17.98 15.86
N TYR A 279 -10.44 18.72 15.10
CA TYR A 279 -9.19 18.22 14.52
C TYR A 279 -8.01 19.02 15.06
N ILE A 280 -6.92 18.33 15.44
CA ILE A 280 -5.64 18.94 15.82
C ILE A 280 -4.78 19.02 14.56
N LYS A 281 -4.20 20.20 14.26
CA LYS A 281 -3.35 20.44 13.08
C LYS A 281 -2.15 19.50 13.01
N GLU A 282 -1.55 19.21 14.17
CA GLU A 282 -0.34 18.39 14.25
C GLU A 282 -0.63 16.92 13.95
N ILE A 283 0.12 16.36 13.00
CA ILE A 283 -0.01 14.97 12.56
C ILE A 283 1.01 14.07 13.26
N GLY A 284 2.21 14.62 13.58
CA GLY A 284 3.30 13.91 14.22
C GLY A 284 2.92 13.30 15.57
N GLY A 285 3.39 12.08 15.85
CA GLY A 285 2.97 11.36 17.05
C GLY A 285 3.29 12.09 18.37
N LYS A 286 4.45 12.76 18.47
CA LYS A 286 4.85 13.55 19.64
C LYS A 286 4.09 14.86 19.71
N ASP A 287 4.15 15.65 18.65
CA ASP A 287 3.57 16.99 18.59
C ASP A 287 2.06 16.98 18.78
N PHE A 288 1.38 15.97 18.20
CA PHE A 288 -0.04 15.73 18.45
C PHE A 288 -0.37 15.49 19.92
N ARG A 289 0.46 14.71 20.65
CA ARG A 289 0.22 14.43 22.08
C ARG A 289 0.43 15.68 22.92
N GLU A 290 1.44 16.48 22.61
CA GLU A 290 1.72 17.75 23.30
C GLU A 290 0.60 18.76 23.03
N ALA A 291 0.15 18.91 21.78
CA ALA A 291 -0.98 19.76 21.43
C ALA A 291 -2.27 19.32 22.14
N ARG A 292 -2.56 18.01 22.13
CA ARG A 292 -3.72 17.45 22.83
C ARG A 292 -3.67 17.70 24.33
N GLN A 293 -2.51 17.54 24.97
CA GLN A 293 -2.32 17.83 26.39
C GLN A 293 -2.60 19.30 26.69
N SER A 294 -2.06 20.22 25.88
CA SER A 294 -2.29 21.65 26.06
C SER A 294 -3.76 22.01 25.96
N LEU A 295 -4.48 21.47 24.98
CA LEU A 295 -5.93 21.66 24.84
C LEU A 295 -6.70 21.10 26.04
N MET A 296 -6.35 19.92 26.55
CA MET A 296 -7.01 19.32 27.71
C MET A 296 -6.82 20.17 28.95
N LEU A 297 -5.68 20.78 29.19
CA LEU A 297 -5.44 21.68 30.29
C LEU A 297 -6.29 22.95 30.18
N GLU A 298 -6.46 23.49 28.97
CA GLU A 298 -7.36 24.64 28.77
C GLU A 298 -8.83 24.26 28.99
N PHE A 299 -9.27 23.08 28.57
CA PHE A 299 -10.62 22.61 28.86
C PHE A 299 -10.88 22.53 30.37
N MET A 300 -9.90 22.05 31.15
CA MET A 300 -10.01 22.05 32.61
C MET A 300 -10.19 23.46 33.16
N ARG A 301 -9.40 24.43 32.71
CA ARG A 301 -9.50 25.83 33.15
C ARG A 301 -10.86 26.45 32.82
N ILE A 302 -11.41 26.13 31.65
CA ILE A 302 -12.72 26.62 31.20
C ILE A 302 -13.84 26.04 32.10
N ILE A 303 -13.78 24.74 32.42
CA ILE A 303 -14.74 24.10 33.32
C ILE A 303 -14.69 24.74 34.71
N GLU A 304 -13.50 24.91 35.29
CA GLU A 304 -13.30 25.54 36.57
C GLU A 304 -13.76 27.01 36.58
N LYS A 305 -13.44 27.78 35.52
CA LYS A 305 -13.87 29.19 35.35
C LYS A 305 -15.39 29.33 35.40
N ASN A 306 -16.13 28.37 34.85
CA ASN A 306 -17.60 28.36 34.86
C ASN A 306 -18.19 27.81 36.15
N GLY A 307 -17.35 27.51 37.13
CA GLY A 307 -17.80 26.99 38.44
C GLY A 307 -18.46 25.62 38.32
N LEU A 308 -17.97 24.81 37.37
CA LEU A 308 -18.31 23.41 37.19
C LEU A 308 -17.20 22.51 37.74
N THR A 309 -17.58 21.32 38.17
CA THR A 309 -16.66 20.30 38.68
C THR A 309 -16.69 19.06 37.78
N PHE A 310 -15.54 18.41 37.60
CA PHE A 310 -15.54 17.11 36.96
C PHE A 310 -16.30 16.08 37.78
N ALA A 311 -17.09 15.26 37.08
CA ALA A 311 -17.85 14.22 37.74
C ALA A 311 -16.95 13.10 38.25
N PHE A 312 -17.26 12.62 39.44
CA PHE A 312 -16.68 11.39 39.98
C PHE A 312 -17.72 10.28 39.98
N PRO A 313 -17.31 9.00 39.84
CA PRO A 313 -18.22 7.88 39.99
C PRO A 313 -18.95 7.99 41.35
N SER A 314 -20.24 8.22 41.32
CA SER A 314 -21.06 8.42 42.53
C SER A 314 -22.03 7.23 42.70
N ARG A 315 -22.22 6.79 43.93
CA ARG A 315 -23.20 5.77 44.28
C ARG A 315 -24.03 6.25 45.48
N SER A 316 -25.33 6.18 45.38
CA SER A 316 -26.22 6.35 46.52
C SER A 316 -26.30 5.02 47.29
N ILE A 317 -25.99 5.06 48.59
CA ILE A 317 -26.10 3.90 49.45
C ILE A 317 -27.30 4.12 50.33
N TYR A 318 -28.30 3.26 50.19
CA TYR A 318 -29.45 3.21 51.10
C TYR A 318 -29.17 2.23 52.23
N ILE A 319 -29.13 2.69 53.47
CA ILE A 319 -28.86 1.86 54.64
C ILE A 319 -30.19 1.65 55.39
N GLU A 320 -30.77 0.46 55.28
CA GLU A 320 -32.05 0.10 55.89
C GLU A 320 -31.99 -0.03 57.44
N ASN A 321 -30.85 -0.51 57.96
CA ASN A 321 -30.66 -0.70 59.41
C ASN A 321 -29.28 -0.21 59.81
N LEU A 322 -29.20 0.97 60.39
CA LEU A 322 -28.04 1.44 61.14
C LEU A 322 -28.10 0.83 62.55
N PRO A 323 -27.06 0.12 63.03
CA PRO A 323 -26.98 -0.19 64.44
C PRO A 323 -27.00 1.11 65.22
N PRO A 324 -27.64 1.15 66.38
CA PRO A 324 -27.78 2.39 67.24
C PRO A 324 -26.33 2.91 67.48
N LEU A 325 -26.06 4.13 67.00
CA LEU A 325 -24.85 4.85 67.30
C LEU A 325 -24.73 5.08 68.81
N ASP A 326 -23.86 4.35 69.47
CA ASP A 326 -23.55 4.57 70.86
C ASP A 326 -22.69 5.83 70.98
N LEU A 327 -23.37 6.98 71.04
CA LEU A 327 -22.80 8.31 71.22
C LEU A 327 -22.19 8.55 72.62
N GLN A 328 -22.32 7.58 73.55
CA GLN A 328 -21.76 7.70 74.90
C GLN A 328 -20.30 7.26 75.01
N ALA A 329 -19.71 6.64 74.01
CA ALA A 329 -18.33 6.16 74.09
C ALA A 329 -17.23 7.24 73.91
N LYS A 330 -17.58 8.49 73.59
CA LYS A 330 -16.60 9.59 73.40
C LYS A 330 -16.59 10.65 74.52
N ALA A 331 -17.28 10.45 75.60
CA ALA A 331 -17.28 11.39 76.76
C ALA A 331 -16.35 10.94 77.90
N LYS A 332 -15.55 9.90 77.71
CA LYS A 332 -14.51 9.46 78.68
C LYS A 332 -13.18 9.26 77.95
N LYS A 333 -12.48 10.38 77.66
CA LYS A 333 -11.02 10.47 77.69
C LYS A 333 -10.63 11.94 77.83
#